data_be1944bf772872cbf0ea13075549e2b7
#
_entry.id   be1944bf772872cbf0ea13075549e2b7
#
_cell.length_a   1.000
_cell.length_b   1.000
_cell.length_c   1.000
_cell.angle_alpha   90.00
_cell.angle_beta   90.00
_cell.angle_gamma   90.00
#
_symmetry.space_group_name_H-M   'P 1'
#
loop_
_entity.id
_entity.type
_entity.pdbx_description
1 polymer ?
#
loop_
_entity_poly.entity_id
_entity_poly.type
_entity_poly.pdbx_seq_one_letter_code
_entity_poly.pdbx_strand_id
1 'polypeptide(L)'
;DVRTTISELIVDVFYQVLADCAKEYDCQFSAECVAPTMVSDGLLHYQKVDLPMGEFWLNSPTHDKPNDMLDAISGAHIYGKNIIQAEGFTEVRGTWDEYPGMLKALLDRNYALGINRLFYHVYVHNPWLDRKPGMTLDGIGLFFQRDQTWWDKGAKAFSEYATRCQSLLQYGRPVTDIAVFTGEEIPRRSV
;
A
#
# COMPACT_ATOMS: atom_id res chain seq x y z
N ASP A 1 -15.65 23.56 -9.52
CA ASP A 1 -14.64 24.58 -9.15
C ASP A 1 -13.21 24.08 -9.50
N VAL A 2 -12.18 24.88 -9.21
CA VAL A 2 -10.81 24.57 -9.64
C VAL A 2 -10.32 23.22 -9.08
N ARG A 3 -10.59 22.90 -7.82
CA ARG A 3 -10.17 21.63 -7.22
C ARG A 3 -10.85 20.44 -7.86
N THR A 4 -12.14 20.53 -8.12
CA THR A 4 -12.92 19.51 -8.84
C THR A 4 -12.33 19.28 -10.23
N THR A 5 -12.10 20.34 -10.98
CA THR A 5 -11.49 20.27 -12.32
C THR A 5 -10.09 19.61 -12.28
N ILE A 6 -9.24 19.95 -11.30
CA ILE A 6 -7.94 19.31 -11.14
C ILE A 6 -8.10 17.81 -10.85
N SER A 7 -8.99 17.45 -9.94
CA SER A 7 -9.27 16.05 -9.60
C SER A 7 -9.77 15.25 -10.82
N GLU A 8 -10.68 15.79 -11.58
CA GLU A 8 -11.19 15.18 -12.81
C GLU A 8 -10.10 15.00 -13.86
N LEU A 9 -9.26 16.01 -14.10
CA LEU A 9 -8.13 15.93 -15.03
C LEU A 9 -7.09 14.89 -14.60
N ILE A 10 -6.81 14.76 -13.29
CA ILE A 10 -5.93 13.72 -12.76
C ILE A 10 -6.49 12.34 -13.13
N VAL A 11 -7.78 12.12 -12.93
CA VAL A 11 -8.38 10.80 -13.19
C VAL A 11 -8.55 10.55 -14.69
N ASP A 12 -9.17 11.47 -15.41
CA ASP A 12 -9.60 11.25 -16.79
C ASP A 12 -8.48 11.42 -17.82
N VAL A 13 -7.40 12.11 -17.47
CA VAL A 13 -6.24 12.29 -18.33
C VAL A 13 -5.04 11.51 -17.79
N PHE A 14 -4.52 11.85 -16.62
CA PHE A 14 -3.27 11.25 -16.14
C PHE A 14 -3.41 9.74 -15.88
N TYR A 15 -4.35 9.34 -15.03
CA TYR A 15 -4.55 7.91 -14.73
C TYR A 15 -5.06 7.13 -15.95
N GLN A 16 -5.93 7.73 -16.77
CA GLN A 16 -6.43 7.07 -17.97
C GLN A 16 -5.31 6.77 -18.98
N VAL A 17 -4.43 7.73 -19.23
CA VAL A 17 -3.27 7.53 -20.14
C VAL A 17 -2.35 6.42 -19.62
N LEU A 18 -2.08 6.38 -18.33
CA LEU A 18 -1.26 5.31 -17.72
C LEU A 18 -1.94 3.94 -17.84
N ALA A 19 -3.24 3.87 -17.60
CA ALA A 19 -4.01 2.64 -17.75
C ALA A 19 -4.03 2.14 -19.20
N ASP A 20 -4.22 3.03 -20.16
CA ASP A 20 -4.22 2.70 -21.59
C ASP A 20 -2.82 2.22 -22.03
N CYS A 21 -1.78 2.89 -21.58
CA CYS A 21 -0.40 2.49 -21.84
C CYS A 21 -0.09 1.09 -21.24
N ALA A 22 -0.46 0.85 -20.00
CA ALA A 22 -0.27 -0.46 -19.37
C ALA A 22 -0.97 -1.57 -20.17
N LYS A 23 -2.20 -1.31 -20.59
CA LYS A 23 -2.98 -2.24 -21.41
C LYS A 23 -2.37 -2.51 -22.78
N GLU A 24 -1.79 -1.50 -23.42
CA GLU A 24 -1.11 -1.64 -24.73
C GLU A 24 0.06 -2.63 -24.64
N TYR A 25 0.74 -2.68 -23.47
CA TYR A 25 1.88 -3.58 -23.23
C TYR A 25 1.51 -4.85 -22.46
N ASP A 26 0.22 -5.19 -22.36
CA ASP A 26 -0.28 -6.35 -21.59
C ASP A 26 0.20 -6.34 -20.13
N CYS A 27 0.23 -5.16 -19.53
CA CYS A 27 0.60 -4.93 -18.15
C CYS A 27 -0.61 -4.52 -17.31
N GLN A 28 -0.53 -4.75 -16.00
CA GLN A 28 -1.49 -4.22 -15.03
C GLN A 28 -0.99 -2.88 -14.47
N PHE A 29 -1.90 -1.94 -14.36
CA PHE A 29 -1.61 -0.64 -13.75
C PHE A 29 -1.86 -0.69 -12.24
N SER A 30 -0.80 -0.47 -11.46
CA SER A 30 -0.85 -0.32 -10.01
C SER A 30 -0.60 1.13 -9.63
N ALA A 31 -1.40 1.69 -8.74
CA ALA A 31 -1.20 3.05 -8.27
C ALA A 31 -1.76 3.27 -6.85
N GLU A 32 -1.13 4.21 -6.18
CA GLU A 32 -1.53 4.75 -4.89
C GLU A 32 -2.23 6.10 -5.03
N CYS A 33 -2.99 6.47 -4.01
CA CYS A 33 -3.42 7.83 -3.76
C CYS A 33 -3.04 8.19 -2.33
N VAL A 34 -1.89 8.80 -2.18
CA VAL A 34 -1.37 9.14 -0.86
C VAL A 34 -2.00 10.44 -0.37
N ALA A 35 -2.80 10.35 0.69
CA ALA A 35 -3.31 11.53 1.38
C ALA A 35 -2.19 12.09 2.30
N PRO A 36 -2.07 13.40 2.45
CA PRO A 36 -2.89 14.48 1.90
C PRO A 36 -2.26 15.18 0.68
N THR A 37 -1.33 14.55 0.01
CA THR A 37 -0.49 15.21 -1.00
C THR A 37 -1.20 15.44 -2.33
N MET A 38 -2.26 14.71 -2.61
CA MET A 38 -2.98 14.79 -3.88
C MET A 38 -4.33 15.51 -3.74
N VAL A 39 -4.56 16.51 -4.58
CA VAL A 39 -5.87 17.17 -4.72
C VAL A 39 -6.74 16.31 -5.60
N SER A 40 -7.36 15.28 -5.01
CA SER A 40 -8.16 14.32 -5.75
C SER A 40 -9.31 13.76 -4.90
N ASP A 41 -10.23 13.09 -5.58
CA ASP A 41 -11.15 12.16 -4.97
C ASP A 41 -10.39 10.86 -4.66
N GLY A 42 -10.30 10.51 -3.39
CA GLY A 42 -9.54 9.34 -2.92
C GLY A 42 -10.07 8.00 -3.43
N LEU A 43 -11.29 7.96 -3.97
CA LEU A 43 -11.90 6.75 -4.51
C LEU A 43 -11.90 6.72 -6.04
N LEU A 44 -12.14 7.88 -6.69
CA LEU A 44 -12.43 7.94 -8.11
C LEU A 44 -11.27 7.44 -8.99
N HIS A 45 -10.02 7.77 -8.66
CA HIS A 45 -8.87 7.35 -9.47
C HIS A 45 -8.67 5.82 -9.46
N TYR A 46 -9.10 5.11 -8.41
CA TYR A 46 -9.06 3.65 -8.37
C TYR A 46 -9.97 2.97 -9.39
N GLN A 47 -10.90 3.71 -10.00
CA GLN A 47 -11.64 3.22 -11.18
C GLN A 47 -10.71 2.84 -12.33
N LYS A 48 -9.67 3.64 -12.55
CA LYS A 48 -8.70 3.49 -13.66
C LYS A 48 -7.57 2.52 -13.34
N VAL A 49 -7.38 2.16 -12.09
CA VAL A 49 -6.27 1.36 -11.58
C VAL A 49 -6.66 -0.12 -11.52
N ASP A 50 -5.86 -1.02 -12.07
CA ASP A 50 -6.11 -2.46 -11.98
C ASP A 50 -5.85 -3.00 -10.56
N LEU A 51 -4.81 -2.47 -9.92
CA LEU A 51 -4.31 -2.91 -8.63
C LEU A 51 -4.26 -1.72 -7.66
N PRO A 52 -5.39 -1.39 -7.00
CA PRO A 52 -5.42 -0.36 -5.97
C PRO A 52 -4.40 -0.62 -4.87
N MET A 53 -3.68 0.43 -4.47
CA MET A 53 -2.63 0.36 -3.48
C MET A 53 -2.76 1.53 -2.50
N GLY A 54 -2.57 1.26 -1.22
CA GLY A 54 -2.41 2.24 -0.16
C GLY A 54 -1.07 2.05 0.53
N GLU A 55 -0.84 2.76 1.62
CA GLU A 55 0.38 2.62 2.42
C GLU A 55 0.08 2.57 3.91
N PHE A 56 0.89 1.85 4.66
CA PHE A 56 0.89 1.90 6.12
C PHE A 56 2.30 2.00 6.68
N TRP A 57 2.40 2.76 7.76
CA TRP A 57 3.68 3.19 8.32
C TRP A 57 3.98 2.50 9.64
N LEU A 58 5.26 2.22 9.86
CA LEU A 58 5.80 1.70 11.09
C LEU A 58 6.34 2.86 11.93
N ASN A 59 6.06 2.85 13.24
CA ASN A 59 6.57 3.85 14.20
C ASN A 59 6.32 5.32 13.83
N SER A 60 5.30 5.60 13.05
CA SER A 60 5.01 6.94 12.58
C SER A 60 3.55 7.35 12.81
N PRO A 61 3.21 7.83 14.01
CA PRO A 61 1.82 8.18 14.34
C PRO A 61 1.26 9.34 13.50
N THR A 62 2.12 10.08 12.81
CA THR A 62 1.71 11.21 11.96
C THR A 62 1.48 10.80 10.50
N HIS A 63 2.10 9.71 10.05
CA HIS A 63 2.00 9.22 8.65
C HIS A 63 1.19 7.94 8.54
N ASP A 64 1.09 7.14 9.60
CA ASP A 64 0.25 5.95 9.60
C ASP A 64 -1.23 6.36 9.68
N LYS A 65 -1.84 6.53 8.53
CA LYS A 65 -3.23 6.98 8.39
C LYS A 65 -4.08 5.86 7.82
N PRO A 66 -5.01 5.32 8.60
CA PRO A 66 -5.95 4.31 8.10
C PRO A 66 -6.70 4.73 6.84
N ASN A 67 -6.91 6.04 6.64
CA ASN A 67 -7.61 6.59 5.48
C ASN A 67 -6.96 6.19 4.15
N ASP A 68 -5.62 6.15 4.07
CA ASP A 68 -4.91 5.77 2.86
C ASP A 68 -5.22 4.32 2.48
N MET A 69 -5.29 3.45 3.48
CA MET A 69 -5.70 2.06 3.28
C MET A 69 -7.19 1.94 2.95
N LEU A 70 -8.05 2.69 3.65
CA LEU A 70 -9.50 2.65 3.46
C LEU A 70 -9.90 3.17 2.07
N ASP A 71 -9.21 4.16 1.53
CA ASP A 71 -9.44 4.63 0.15
C ASP A 71 -9.14 3.51 -0.87
N ALA A 72 -8.01 2.83 -0.74
CA ALA A 72 -7.66 1.71 -1.62
C ALA A 72 -8.64 0.53 -1.49
N ILE A 73 -9.02 0.17 -0.26
CA ILE A 73 -9.95 -0.92 0.04
C ILE A 73 -11.35 -0.58 -0.50
N SER A 74 -11.87 0.59 -0.17
CA SER A 74 -13.21 1.03 -0.59
C SER A 74 -13.28 1.18 -2.11
N GLY A 75 -12.27 1.80 -2.72
CA GLY A 75 -12.17 1.92 -4.17
C GLY A 75 -12.13 0.56 -4.86
N ALA A 76 -11.34 -0.38 -4.34
CA ALA A 76 -11.32 -1.74 -4.87
C ALA A 76 -12.69 -2.42 -4.81
N HIS A 77 -13.37 -2.33 -3.67
CA HIS A 77 -14.70 -2.94 -3.49
C HIS A 77 -15.74 -2.32 -4.43
N ILE A 78 -15.79 -0.98 -4.51
CA ILE A 78 -16.73 -0.24 -5.36
C ILE A 78 -16.54 -0.61 -6.84
N TYR A 79 -15.30 -0.70 -7.29
CA TYR A 79 -14.97 -0.99 -8.70
C TYR A 79 -14.73 -2.49 -8.99
N GLY A 80 -15.06 -3.38 -8.04
CA GLY A 80 -15.05 -4.83 -8.24
C GLY A 80 -13.65 -5.44 -8.39
N LYS A 81 -12.63 -4.84 -7.77
CA LYS A 81 -11.25 -5.31 -7.83
C LYS A 81 -10.94 -6.17 -6.61
N ASN A 82 -10.34 -7.34 -6.85
CA ASN A 82 -10.11 -8.33 -5.80
C ASN A 82 -8.74 -8.18 -5.12
N ILE A 83 -7.74 -7.65 -5.82
CA ILE A 83 -6.39 -7.49 -5.28
C ILE A 83 -6.24 -6.07 -4.76
N ILE A 84 -5.93 -5.97 -3.47
CA ILE A 84 -5.75 -4.71 -2.75
C ILE A 84 -4.36 -4.71 -2.16
N GLN A 85 -3.52 -3.81 -2.67
CA GLN A 85 -2.11 -3.75 -2.33
C GLN A 85 -1.87 -2.76 -1.19
N ALA A 86 -0.74 -2.91 -0.53
CA ALA A 86 -0.21 -1.90 0.36
C ALA A 86 1.32 -1.83 0.29
N GLU A 87 1.86 -0.64 0.15
CA GLU A 87 3.22 -0.33 0.59
C GLU A 87 3.25 -0.48 2.11
N GLY A 88 4.07 -1.36 2.61
CA GLY A 88 4.04 -1.72 4.01
C GLY A 88 5.35 -1.52 4.75
N PHE A 89 5.21 -1.10 6.01
CA PHE A 89 6.30 -0.88 6.95
C PHE A 89 7.21 0.30 6.61
N THR A 90 6.68 1.28 5.88
CA THR A 90 7.38 2.54 5.66
C THR A 90 7.69 3.19 7.01
N GLU A 91 8.92 3.61 7.18
CA GLU A 91 9.43 4.21 8.40
C GLU A 91 10.42 5.33 8.08
N VAL A 92 10.44 6.37 8.88
CA VAL A 92 11.44 7.43 8.79
C VAL A 92 12.43 7.27 9.93
N ARG A 93 13.71 7.20 9.62
CA ARG A 93 14.81 7.05 10.58
C ARG A 93 14.79 5.71 11.32
N GLY A 94 14.63 4.62 10.58
CA GLY A 94 14.74 3.26 11.11
C GLY A 94 16.02 3.07 11.94
N THR A 95 15.91 2.34 13.02
CA THR A 95 16.96 2.17 14.04
C THR A 95 17.52 0.76 14.12
N TRP A 96 17.10 -0.13 13.22
CA TRP A 96 17.49 -1.55 13.18
C TRP A 96 16.93 -2.41 14.33
N ASP A 97 15.95 -1.91 15.03
CA ASP A 97 15.29 -2.60 16.15
C ASP A 97 13.99 -3.32 15.78
N GLU A 98 13.56 -3.20 14.53
CA GLU A 98 12.36 -3.86 14.00
C GLU A 98 12.57 -5.37 13.95
N TYR A 99 11.54 -6.12 14.31
CA TYR A 99 11.56 -7.58 14.31
C TYR A 99 10.19 -8.17 13.92
N PRO A 100 10.14 -9.43 13.46
CA PRO A 100 8.92 -10.04 12.92
C PRO A 100 7.69 -9.97 13.81
N GLY A 101 7.83 -10.06 15.14
CA GLY A 101 6.70 -9.97 16.06
C GLY A 101 6.01 -8.59 16.05
N MET A 102 6.80 -7.52 15.99
CA MET A 102 6.32 -6.16 15.85
C MET A 102 5.66 -5.94 14.49
N LEU A 103 6.32 -6.37 13.42
CA LEU A 103 5.79 -6.26 12.06
C LEU A 103 4.48 -7.02 11.89
N LYS A 104 4.36 -8.19 12.51
CA LYS A 104 3.17 -9.02 12.43
C LYS A 104 1.92 -8.31 12.95
N ALA A 105 2.01 -7.67 14.11
CA ALA A 105 0.86 -6.98 14.72
C ALA A 105 0.32 -5.87 13.80
N LEU A 106 1.22 -5.10 13.19
CA LEU A 106 0.86 -4.05 12.24
C LEU A 106 0.27 -4.62 10.95
N LEU A 107 0.87 -5.69 10.43
CA LEU A 107 0.39 -6.37 9.22
C LEU A 107 -1.01 -6.96 9.43
N ASP A 108 -1.23 -7.64 10.56
CA ASP A 108 -2.52 -8.24 10.91
C ASP A 108 -3.63 -7.18 11.00
N ARG A 109 -3.33 -6.01 11.57
CA ARG A 109 -4.26 -4.87 11.58
C ARG A 109 -4.68 -4.49 10.16
N ASN A 110 -3.72 -4.37 9.25
CA ASN A 110 -3.99 -3.96 7.88
C ASN A 110 -4.67 -5.07 7.06
N TYR A 111 -4.37 -6.34 7.32
CA TYR A 111 -5.13 -7.46 6.78
C TYR A 111 -6.59 -7.44 7.25
N ALA A 112 -6.83 -7.14 8.53
CA ALA A 112 -8.19 -7.01 9.07
C ALA A 112 -8.96 -5.82 8.48
N LEU A 113 -8.28 -4.76 8.05
CA LEU A 113 -8.90 -3.67 7.30
C LEU A 113 -9.32 -4.09 5.90
N GLY A 114 -8.60 -5.00 5.24
CA GLY A 114 -8.98 -5.53 3.94
C GLY A 114 -7.89 -5.60 2.87
N ILE A 115 -6.64 -5.25 3.19
CA ILE A 115 -5.55 -5.47 2.22
C ILE A 115 -5.27 -6.96 2.06
N ASN A 116 -4.77 -7.36 0.90
CA ASN A 116 -4.47 -8.76 0.64
C ASN A 116 -3.19 -8.97 -0.20
N ARG A 117 -2.39 -7.91 -0.44
CA ARG A 117 -1.08 -8.01 -1.06
C ARG A 117 -0.13 -6.97 -0.49
N LEU A 118 0.93 -7.44 0.16
CA LEU A 118 1.95 -6.62 0.79
C LEU A 118 3.13 -6.37 -0.16
N PHE A 119 3.58 -5.12 -0.20
CA PHE A 119 4.87 -4.72 -0.74
C PHE A 119 5.74 -4.21 0.40
N TYR A 120 6.92 -4.80 0.58
CA TYR A 120 7.84 -4.35 1.61
C TYR A 120 8.50 -3.04 1.23
N HIS A 121 8.35 -2.03 2.04
CA HIS A 121 9.10 -0.79 1.92
C HIS A 121 10.10 -0.67 3.09
N VAL A 122 11.33 -1.15 2.90
CA VAL A 122 11.85 -1.50 1.60
C VAL A 122 12.67 -2.79 1.68
N TYR A 123 12.67 -3.59 0.62
CA TYR A 123 13.63 -4.66 0.42
C TYR A 123 14.67 -4.19 -0.59
N VAL A 124 15.84 -3.80 -0.09
CA VAL A 124 16.89 -3.22 -0.91
C VAL A 124 17.88 -4.23 -1.44
N HIS A 125 18.54 -3.88 -2.53
CA HIS A 125 19.61 -4.69 -3.11
C HIS A 125 20.82 -4.76 -2.16
N ASN A 126 21.06 -5.94 -1.59
CA ASN A 126 22.18 -6.20 -0.68
C ASN A 126 22.97 -7.46 -1.11
N PRO A 127 23.78 -7.35 -2.20
CA PRO A 127 24.50 -8.50 -2.75
C PRO A 127 25.69 -8.95 -1.88
N TRP A 128 26.29 -8.04 -1.12
CA TRP A 128 27.46 -8.29 -0.28
C TRP A 128 27.15 -8.08 1.18
N LEU A 129 27.38 -9.09 2.02
CA LEU A 129 27.16 -9.02 3.46
C LEU A 129 28.38 -8.52 4.24
N ASP A 130 29.53 -8.45 3.60
CA ASP A 130 30.81 -7.98 4.15
C ASP A 130 31.02 -6.47 3.97
N ARG A 131 30.09 -5.79 3.31
CA ARG A 131 30.13 -4.35 3.03
C ARG A 131 28.90 -3.68 3.63
N LYS A 132 29.09 -3.15 4.82
CA LYS A 132 28.00 -2.48 5.56
C LYS A 132 27.95 -0.98 5.31
N PRO A 133 26.78 -0.39 5.39
CA PRO A 133 25.48 -0.95 5.81
C PRO A 133 24.68 -1.68 4.71
N GLY A 134 25.19 -1.83 3.50
CA GLY A 134 24.43 -2.24 2.34
C GLY A 134 23.72 -1.07 1.70
N MET A 135 22.78 -1.34 0.78
CA MET A 135 21.95 -0.30 0.17
C MET A 135 20.68 -0.08 0.99
N THR A 136 20.38 1.17 1.28
CA THR A 136 19.15 1.60 1.94
C THR A 136 18.60 2.83 1.21
N LEU A 137 17.37 3.25 1.55
CA LEU A 137 16.82 4.52 1.08
C LEU A 137 17.13 5.66 2.07
N ASP A 138 18.36 5.74 2.55
CA ASP A 138 18.86 6.82 3.41
C ASP A 138 17.98 7.06 4.67
N GLY A 139 17.61 5.97 5.34
CA GLY A 139 16.80 5.99 6.55
C GLY A 139 15.29 6.10 6.33
N ILE A 140 14.82 5.87 5.11
CA ILE A 140 13.40 5.70 4.81
C ILE A 140 13.12 4.22 4.54
N GLY A 141 12.07 3.71 5.18
CA GLY A 141 11.65 2.32 5.06
C GLY A 141 12.28 1.37 6.07
N LEU A 142 11.67 0.21 6.19
CA LEU A 142 12.11 -0.90 7.01
C LEU A 142 13.45 -1.45 6.51
N PHE A 143 14.36 -1.78 7.42
CA PHE A 143 15.58 -2.51 7.08
C PHE A 143 15.31 -4.02 6.88
N PHE A 144 14.50 -4.35 5.88
CA PHE A 144 14.23 -5.74 5.52
C PHE A 144 15.32 -6.26 4.58
N GLN A 145 16.44 -6.65 5.14
CA GLN A 145 17.64 -7.02 4.39
C GLN A 145 18.44 -8.14 5.06
N ARG A 146 19.33 -8.76 4.28
CA ARG A 146 20.01 -10.00 4.61
C ARG A 146 20.96 -9.93 5.81
N ASP A 147 21.39 -8.75 6.20
CA ASP A 147 22.26 -8.51 7.37
C ASP A 147 21.51 -8.12 8.64
N GLN A 148 20.17 -8.13 8.62
CA GLN A 148 19.37 -8.03 9.82
C GLN A 148 19.60 -9.22 10.77
N THR A 149 19.60 -8.95 12.07
CA THR A 149 19.91 -9.96 13.09
C THR A 149 18.95 -11.13 13.13
N TRP A 150 17.71 -10.94 12.73
CA TRP A 150 16.66 -11.96 12.69
C TRP A 150 16.46 -12.58 11.30
N TRP A 151 17.26 -12.20 10.30
CA TRP A 151 17.06 -12.64 8.92
C TRP A 151 17.00 -14.16 8.77
N ASP A 152 18.01 -14.85 9.26
CA ASP A 152 18.14 -16.31 9.08
C ASP A 152 17.03 -17.12 9.77
N LYS A 153 16.48 -16.60 10.86
CA LYS A 153 15.47 -17.30 11.67
C LYS A 153 14.07 -16.76 11.51
N GLY A 154 13.91 -15.48 11.24
CA GLY A 154 12.66 -14.77 11.28
C GLY A 154 12.08 -14.42 9.92
N ALA A 155 12.91 -14.01 8.97
CA ALA A 155 12.44 -13.49 7.68
C ALA A 155 11.63 -14.53 6.88
N LYS A 156 12.13 -15.77 6.80
CA LYS A 156 11.42 -16.85 6.12
C LYS A 156 10.07 -17.14 6.78
N ALA A 157 10.04 -17.32 8.09
CA ALA A 157 8.83 -17.63 8.82
C ALA A 157 7.79 -16.50 8.70
N PHE A 158 8.23 -15.25 8.77
CA PHE A 158 7.37 -14.07 8.58
C PHE A 158 6.83 -13.99 7.16
N SER A 159 7.68 -14.17 6.14
CA SER A 159 7.25 -14.13 4.74
C SER A 159 6.29 -15.27 4.40
N GLU A 160 6.53 -16.48 4.92
CA GLU A 160 5.60 -17.61 4.76
C GLU A 160 4.25 -17.36 5.45
N TYR A 161 4.27 -16.74 6.63
CA TYR A 161 3.04 -16.32 7.31
C TYR A 161 2.26 -15.31 6.44
N ALA A 162 2.92 -14.24 5.99
CA ALA A 162 2.30 -13.23 5.14
C ALA A 162 1.74 -13.84 3.85
N THR A 163 2.48 -14.72 3.20
CA THR A 163 2.05 -15.40 1.97
C THR A 163 0.81 -16.25 2.19
N ARG A 164 0.75 -17.03 3.28
CA ARG A 164 -0.43 -17.85 3.61
C ARG A 164 -1.65 -17.00 3.90
N CYS A 165 -1.50 -15.92 4.67
CA CYS A 165 -2.60 -14.97 4.92
C CYS A 165 -3.11 -14.37 3.61
N GLN A 166 -2.23 -13.87 2.76
CA GLN A 166 -2.61 -13.28 1.47
C GLN A 166 -3.32 -14.28 0.56
N SER A 167 -2.85 -15.52 0.51
CA SER A 167 -3.50 -16.57 -0.27
C SER A 167 -4.96 -16.81 0.16
N LEU A 168 -5.23 -16.79 1.46
CA LEU A 168 -6.58 -16.92 1.99
C LEU A 168 -7.42 -15.66 1.77
N LEU A 169 -6.83 -14.49 1.99
CA LEU A 169 -7.53 -13.20 1.86
C LEU A 169 -7.85 -12.84 0.40
N GLN A 170 -7.11 -13.37 -0.56
CA GLN A 170 -7.39 -13.22 -2.00
C GLN A 170 -8.46 -14.20 -2.51
N TYR A 171 -8.82 -15.19 -1.69
CA TYR A 171 -9.86 -16.16 -2.02
C TYR A 171 -11.24 -15.61 -1.67
N GLY A 172 -12.11 -15.56 -2.65
CA GLY A 172 -13.48 -15.07 -2.47
C GLY A 172 -13.65 -13.58 -2.79
N ARG A 173 -14.71 -13.01 -2.27
CA ARG A 173 -15.06 -11.60 -2.46
C ARG A 173 -15.51 -10.99 -1.13
N PRO A 174 -15.27 -9.69 -0.91
CA PRO A 174 -15.77 -9.01 0.28
C PRO A 174 -17.30 -8.99 0.28
N VAL A 175 -17.88 -9.10 1.46
CA VAL A 175 -19.32 -8.92 1.67
C VAL A 175 -19.51 -7.67 2.50
N THR A 176 -20.23 -6.69 1.95
CA THR A 176 -20.45 -5.39 2.59
C THR A 176 -21.92 -5.00 2.46
N ASP A 177 -22.58 -4.79 3.58
CA ASP A 177 -24.03 -4.49 3.64
C ASP A 177 -24.31 -2.99 3.75
N ILE A 178 -23.31 -2.16 4.09
CA ILE A 178 -23.47 -0.73 4.34
C ILE A 178 -22.52 0.06 3.44
N ALA A 179 -23.08 1.01 2.70
CA ALA A 179 -22.31 2.03 1.99
C ALA A 179 -22.34 3.35 2.77
N VAL A 180 -21.19 3.99 2.90
CA VAL A 180 -21.06 5.29 3.55
C VAL A 180 -20.74 6.34 2.50
N PHE A 181 -21.57 7.38 2.43
CA PHE A 181 -21.31 8.53 1.57
C PHE A 181 -20.35 9.49 2.28
N THR A 182 -19.20 9.74 1.66
CA THR A 182 -18.12 10.55 2.25
C THR A 182 -18.14 12.02 1.84
N GLY A 183 -19.18 12.47 1.12
CA GLY A 183 -19.33 13.84 0.64
C GLY A 183 -18.81 14.03 -0.79
N GLU A 184 -18.82 15.30 -1.26
CA GLU A 184 -18.41 15.68 -2.63
C GLU A 184 -17.28 16.72 -2.65
N GLU A 185 -16.81 17.18 -1.51
CA GLU A 185 -15.74 18.17 -1.44
C GLU A 185 -14.38 17.55 -1.74
N ILE A 186 -13.53 18.27 -2.45
CA ILE A 186 -12.18 17.82 -2.81
C ILE A 186 -11.14 18.57 -1.94
N PRO A 187 -10.17 17.90 -1.34
CA PRO A 187 -9.89 16.45 -1.40
C PRO A 187 -10.90 15.62 -0.59
N ARG A 188 -11.27 14.45 -1.13
CA ARG A 188 -12.15 13.49 -0.45
C ARG A 188 -11.38 12.26 -0.04
N ARG A 189 -11.61 11.79 1.19
CA ARG A 189 -10.98 10.61 1.77
C ARG A 189 -12.01 9.78 2.54
N SER A 190 -11.76 8.49 2.60
CA SER A 190 -12.48 7.59 3.50
C SER A 190 -12.23 7.97 4.98
N VAL A 191 -13.17 7.74 5.83
CA VAL A 191 -13.13 8.09 7.28
C VAL A 191 -13.34 6.85 8.14
#